data_a84f5d0a2685c15ca4b80a7a124316f1
#
_entry.id   a84f5d0a2685c15ca4b80a7a124316f1
#
_cell.length_a   1.000
_cell.length_b   1.000
_cell.length_c   1.000
_cell.angle_alpha   90.00
_cell.angle_beta   90.00
_cell.angle_gamma   90.00
#
_symmetry.space_group_name_H-M   'P 1'
#
loop_
_entity.id
_entity.type
_entity.pdbx_description
1 polymer ?
#
loop_
_entity_poly.entity_id
_entity_poly.type
_entity_poly.pdbx_seq_one_letter_code
_entity_poly.pdbx_strand_id
1 'polypeptide(L)'
;MGIKTKFHLTLVILITIAQSIIGMPGVTEIEKANALDIKNQAIYNKNISNIYNNINIKYISIKLYNININNNINKKNKVKLSNTLSFKEKVEILMYSIKQVESHGRYKAKSKWSQACGAYQYMPVTWDNFKGFKNACLAPEWAQDARMRGEVNYLWKKYGDWDKVIASHYMPAYAGNKKLWYKSAGGLSVSEYVQRVNSQMNEVLVGLATT
;
A
#
# COMPACT_ATOMS: atom_id res chain seq x y z
N MET A 1 4.56 11.11 -29.51
CA MET A 1 4.23 9.83 -28.86
C MET A 1 4.39 10.04 -27.34
N GLY A 2 3.29 10.04 -26.58
CA GLY A 2 3.28 10.44 -25.18
C GLY A 2 3.94 9.39 -24.27
N ILE A 3 4.39 9.83 -23.08
CA ILE A 3 5.06 8.97 -22.07
C ILE A 3 4.22 7.73 -21.73
N LYS A 4 2.90 7.84 -21.70
CA LYS A 4 1.95 6.74 -21.46
C LYS A 4 2.03 5.63 -22.51
N THR A 5 2.17 5.99 -23.79
CA THR A 5 2.25 5.02 -24.89
C THR A 5 3.57 4.26 -24.88
N LYS A 6 4.68 4.94 -24.54
CA LYS A 6 6.00 4.29 -24.39
C LYS A 6 6.01 3.30 -23.22
N PHE A 7 5.40 3.66 -22.09
CA PHE A 7 5.33 2.78 -20.91
C PHE A 7 4.51 1.52 -21.18
N HIS A 8 3.40 1.66 -21.90
CA HIS A 8 2.53 0.52 -22.25
C HIS A 8 3.22 -0.44 -23.21
N LEU A 9 3.94 0.08 -24.20
CA LEU A 9 4.68 -0.73 -25.16
C LEU A 9 5.83 -1.50 -24.50
N THR A 10 6.61 -0.84 -23.64
CA THR A 10 7.70 -1.48 -22.89
C THR A 10 7.18 -2.58 -21.97
N LEU A 11 6.06 -2.37 -21.32
CA LEU A 11 5.44 -3.34 -20.43
C LEU A 11 4.97 -4.61 -21.18
N VAL A 12 4.32 -4.43 -22.34
CA VAL A 12 3.87 -5.54 -23.19
C VAL A 12 5.06 -6.36 -23.68
N ILE A 13 6.13 -5.70 -24.11
CA ILE A 13 7.36 -6.36 -24.56
C ILE A 13 7.99 -7.20 -23.43
N LEU A 14 8.10 -6.67 -22.21
CA LEU A 14 8.66 -7.39 -21.07
C LEU A 14 7.84 -8.62 -20.69
N ILE A 15 6.51 -8.53 -20.73
CA ILE A 15 5.63 -9.68 -20.46
C ILE A 15 5.80 -10.75 -21.53
N THR A 16 5.88 -10.36 -22.81
CA THR A 16 6.02 -11.28 -23.93
C THR A 16 7.38 -12.00 -23.88
N ILE A 17 8.47 -11.28 -23.62
CA ILE A 17 9.82 -11.85 -23.45
C ILE A 17 9.84 -12.84 -22.28
N ALA A 18 9.30 -12.46 -21.12
CA ALA A 18 9.26 -13.35 -19.95
C ALA A 18 8.45 -14.63 -20.22
N GLN A 19 7.33 -14.53 -20.95
CA GLN A 19 6.54 -15.71 -21.36
C GLN A 19 7.30 -16.64 -22.30
N SER A 20 8.07 -16.08 -23.24
CA SER A 20 8.89 -16.85 -24.17
C SER A 20 9.98 -17.62 -23.44
N ILE A 21 10.67 -17.01 -22.47
CA ILE A 21 11.74 -17.63 -21.70
C ILE A 21 11.22 -18.81 -20.85
N ILE A 22 10.06 -18.69 -20.23
CA ILE A 22 9.46 -19.73 -19.37
C ILE A 22 9.17 -21.01 -20.15
N GLY A 23 8.85 -20.91 -21.43
CA GLY A 23 8.51 -22.05 -22.30
C GLY A 23 9.67 -22.65 -23.11
N MET A 24 10.87 -22.08 -23.04
CA MET A 24 12.01 -22.55 -23.87
C MET A 24 12.64 -23.84 -23.31
N PRO A 25 12.90 -24.83 -24.17
CA PRO A 25 13.71 -25.99 -23.79
C PRO A 25 15.16 -25.60 -23.46
N GLY A 26 15.73 -26.14 -22.38
CA GLY A 26 17.09 -25.83 -21.96
C GLY A 26 17.28 -24.62 -21.05
N VAL A 27 16.23 -23.88 -20.75
CA VAL A 27 16.27 -22.78 -19.77
C VAL A 27 16.30 -23.35 -18.36
N THR A 28 17.24 -22.88 -17.54
CA THR A 28 17.40 -23.33 -16.16
C THR A 28 16.23 -22.89 -15.27
N GLU A 29 16.01 -23.58 -14.15
CA GLU A 29 14.96 -23.21 -13.20
C GLU A 29 15.17 -21.80 -12.60
N ILE A 30 16.43 -21.35 -12.50
CA ILE A 30 16.77 -19.98 -12.05
C ILE A 30 16.32 -18.95 -13.09
N GLU A 31 16.55 -19.20 -14.36
CA GLU A 31 16.12 -18.29 -15.45
C GLU A 31 14.61 -18.23 -15.56
N LYS A 32 13.92 -19.37 -15.39
CA LYS A 32 12.45 -19.43 -15.34
C LYS A 32 11.91 -18.67 -14.14
N ALA A 33 12.52 -18.79 -12.96
CA ALA A 33 12.14 -18.06 -11.77
C ALA A 33 12.32 -16.55 -11.95
N ASN A 34 13.42 -16.11 -12.54
CA ASN A 34 13.69 -14.71 -12.84
C ASN A 34 12.69 -14.16 -13.87
N ALA A 35 12.37 -14.92 -14.92
CA ALA A 35 11.38 -14.53 -15.92
C ALA A 35 9.97 -14.42 -15.32
N LEU A 36 9.60 -15.34 -14.40
CA LEU A 36 8.34 -15.29 -13.68
C LEU A 36 8.25 -14.06 -12.77
N ASP A 37 9.35 -13.69 -12.11
CA ASP A 37 9.41 -12.49 -11.27
C ASP A 37 9.25 -11.20 -12.10
N ILE A 38 9.92 -11.11 -13.25
CA ILE A 38 9.76 -10.00 -14.20
C ILE A 38 8.31 -9.89 -14.68
N LYS A 39 7.68 -11.01 -15.03
CA LYS A 39 6.27 -11.06 -15.43
C LYS A 39 5.34 -10.60 -14.32
N ASN A 40 5.55 -11.08 -13.10
CA ASN A 40 4.75 -10.71 -11.93
C ASN A 40 4.93 -9.23 -11.59
N GLN A 41 6.14 -8.71 -11.69
CA GLN A 41 6.44 -7.29 -11.51
C GLN A 41 5.76 -6.42 -12.58
N ALA A 42 5.76 -6.87 -13.83
CA ALA A 42 5.11 -6.16 -14.92
C ALA A 42 3.58 -6.11 -14.78
N ILE A 43 2.95 -7.24 -14.39
CA ILE A 43 1.51 -7.32 -14.10
C ILE A 43 1.17 -6.44 -12.90
N TYR A 44 1.97 -6.49 -11.85
CA TYR A 44 1.82 -5.66 -10.66
C TYR A 44 1.86 -4.17 -11.03
N ASN A 45 2.90 -3.73 -11.75
CA ASN A 45 3.06 -2.34 -12.17
C ASN A 45 1.89 -1.86 -13.05
N LYS A 46 1.35 -2.72 -13.94
CA LYS A 46 0.17 -2.41 -14.74
C LYS A 46 -1.08 -2.22 -13.87
N ASN A 47 -1.28 -3.11 -12.90
CA ASN A 47 -2.43 -3.03 -11.98
C ASN A 47 -2.33 -1.81 -11.07
N ILE A 48 -1.14 -1.53 -10.55
CA ILE A 48 -0.86 -0.35 -9.73
C ILE A 48 -1.00 0.92 -10.56
N SER A 49 -0.45 0.98 -11.77
CA SER A 49 -0.61 2.13 -12.67
C SER A 49 -2.09 2.42 -12.97
N ASN A 50 -2.90 1.38 -13.17
CA ASN A 50 -4.33 1.54 -13.37
C ASN A 50 -5.06 2.03 -12.11
N ILE A 51 -4.67 1.52 -10.93
CA ILE A 51 -5.20 1.98 -9.64
C ILE A 51 -4.74 3.43 -9.38
N TYR A 52 -3.46 3.76 -9.57
CA TYR A 52 -2.94 5.11 -9.40
C TYR A 52 -3.50 6.09 -10.45
N ASN A 53 -3.71 5.68 -11.69
CA ASN A 53 -4.35 6.52 -12.69
C ASN A 53 -5.82 6.78 -12.35
N ASN A 54 -6.54 5.79 -11.86
CA ASN A 54 -7.92 5.97 -11.39
C ASN A 54 -7.98 6.82 -10.11
N ILE A 55 -7.02 6.64 -9.18
CA ILE A 55 -6.92 7.45 -7.96
C ILE A 55 -6.37 8.85 -8.29
N ASN A 56 -5.33 8.99 -9.12
CA ASN A 56 -4.75 10.29 -9.46
C ASN A 56 -5.60 11.13 -10.42
N ILE A 57 -6.28 10.54 -11.38
CA ILE A 57 -7.22 11.29 -12.22
C ILE A 57 -8.35 11.83 -11.36
N LYS A 58 -8.86 11.02 -10.43
CA LYS A 58 -9.81 11.46 -9.42
C LYS A 58 -9.19 12.51 -8.49
N TYR A 59 -7.97 12.33 -8.02
CA TYR A 59 -7.28 13.26 -7.10
C TYR A 59 -6.93 14.61 -7.73
N ILE A 60 -6.57 14.64 -9.01
CA ILE A 60 -6.29 15.90 -9.76
C ILE A 60 -7.59 16.64 -10.04
N SER A 61 -8.66 15.94 -10.40
CA SER A 61 -10.00 16.53 -10.58
C SER A 61 -10.50 17.16 -9.26
N ILE A 62 -10.24 16.49 -8.15
CA ILE A 62 -10.59 16.93 -6.80
C ILE A 62 -9.81 18.20 -6.38
N LYS A 63 -8.52 18.25 -6.67
CA LYS A 63 -7.69 19.42 -6.30
C LYS A 63 -8.10 20.69 -7.06
N LEU A 64 -8.58 20.52 -8.28
CA LEU A 64 -9.12 21.61 -9.09
C LEU A 64 -10.54 22.04 -8.66
N TYR A 65 -11.34 21.13 -8.12
CA TYR A 65 -12.71 21.40 -7.65
C TYR A 65 -12.77 21.95 -6.22
N ASN A 66 -11.86 21.50 -5.32
CA ASN A 66 -11.78 21.97 -3.92
C ASN A 66 -11.31 23.41 -3.74
N ILE A 67 -10.83 24.07 -4.80
CA ILE A 67 -10.60 25.54 -4.77
C ILE A 67 -11.93 26.30 -4.68
N ASN A 68 -13.06 25.65 -4.97
CA ASN A 68 -14.36 26.35 -5.10
C ASN A 68 -15.47 25.93 -4.11
N ILE A 69 -15.26 24.93 -3.23
CA ILE A 69 -16.31 24.52 -2.27
C ILE A 69 -15.74 24.38 -0.86
N ASN A 70 -15.78 25.51 -0.13
CA ASN A 70 -15.60 25.55 1.32
C ASN A 70 -16.78 24.88 2.05
N ASN A 71 -16.44 23.88 2.88
CA ASN A 71 -17.05 23.63 4.20
C ASN A 71 -18.39 22.91 4.35
N ASN A 72 -18.94 22.16 3.39
CA ASN A 72 -20.16 21.41 3.67
C ASN A 72 -20.23 20.00 3.05
N ILE A 73 -19.15 19.21 3.11
CA ILE A 73 -19.29 17.78 2.80
C ILE A 73 -19.87 17.06 4.02
N ASN A 74 -21.16 16.84 3.97
CA ASN A 74 -21.98 16.23 4.99
C ASN A 74 -21.37 14.88 5.43
N LYS A 75 -21.14 14.70 6.75
CA LYS A 75 -20.79 13.45 7.43
C LYS A 75 -21.57 12.22 6.88
N LYS A 76 -22.79 12.46 6.38
CA LYS A 76 -23.70 11.50 5.76
C LYS A 76 -23.17 10.92 4.42
N ASN A 77 -22.56 11.73 3.56
CA ASN A 77 -22.01 11.29 2.26
C ASN A 77 -20.76 10.43 2.43
N LYS A 78 -19.91 10.75 3.39
CA LYS A 78 -18.73 9.98 3.75
C LYS A 78 -19.09 8.58 4.25
N VAL A 79 -20.09 8.46 5.13
CA VAL A 79 -20.59 7.16 5.62
C VAL A 79 -21.16 6.36 4.47
N LYS A 80 -21.90 6.98 3.55
CA LYS A 80 -22.49 6.33 2.37
C LYS A 80 -21.38 5.76 1.47
N LEU A 81 -20.33 6.53 1.16
CA LEU A 81 -19.21 6.07 0.31
C LEU A 81 -18.44 4.92 0.97
N SER A 82 -18.13 5.01 2.27
CA SER A 82 -17.39 3.94 2.95
C SER A 82 -18.16 2.60 2.95
N ASN A 83 -19.49 2.65 2.90
CA ASN A 83 -20.35 1.47 2.83
C ASN A 83 -20.43 0.86 1.41
N THR A 84 -20.12 1.63 0.37
CA THR A 84 -20.14 1.15 -1.03
C THR A 84 -18.83 0.54 -1.48
N LEU A 85 -17.71 0.82 -0.76
CA LEU A 85 -16.40 0.29 -1.10
C LEU A 85 -16.33 -1.22 -0.87
N SER A 86 -15.81 -1.94 -1.85
CA SER A 86 -15.45 -3.35 -1.72
C SER A 86 -14.34 -3.53 -0.67
N PHE A 87 -14.20 -4.75 -0.15
CA PHE A 87 -13.13 -5.09 0.77
C PHE A 87 -11.74 -4.77 0.17
N LYS A 88 -11.53 -5.11 -1.11
CA LYS A 88 -10.28 -4.83 -1.81
C LYS A 88 -9.95 -3.34 -1.85
N GLU A 89 -10.92 -2.49 -2.14
CA GLU A 89 -10.72 -1.04 -2.15
C GLU A 89 -10.38 -0.50 -0.76
N LYS A 90 -11.03 -1.00 0.29
CA LYS A 90 -10.71 -0.66 1.68
C LYS A 90 -9.28 -1.04 2.05
N VAL A 91 -8.81 -2.20 1.62
CA VAL A 91 -7.41 -2.65 1.81
C VAL A 91 -6.45 -1.70 1.11
N GLU A 92 -6.68 -1.32 -0.14
CA GLU A 92 -5.80 -0.42 -0.90
C GLU A 92 -5.75 0.98 -0.26
N ILE A 93 -6.88 1.52 0.18
CA ILE A 93 -6.93 2.81 0.88
C ILE A 93 -6.16 2.75 2.20
N LEU A 94 -6.32 1.68 2.97
CA LEU A 94 -5.57 1.49 4.22
C LEU A 94 -4.07 1.39 3.96
N MET A 95 -3.65 0.56 3.01
CA MET A 95 -2.24 0.42 2.63
C MET A 95 -1.63 1.75 2.19
N TYR A 96 -2.33 2.50 1.34
CA TYR A 96 -1.91 3.84 0.94
C TYR A 96 -1.73 4.75 2.16
N SER A 97 -2.69 4.75 3.07
CA SER A 97 -2.70 5.63 4.25
C SER A 97 -1.56 5.30 5.22
N ILE A 98 -1.31 4.02 5.49
CA ILE A 98 -0.17 3.58 6.31
C ILE A 98 1.14 4.02 5.64
N LYS A 99 1.30 3.78 4.34
CA LYS A 99 2.48 4.17 3.57
C LYS A 99 2.75 5.69 3.63
N GLN A 100 1.70 6.53 3.59
CA GLN A 100 1.85 7.98 3.74
C GLN A 100 2.32 8.37 5.14
N VAL A 101 1.74 7.78 6.18
CA VAL A 101 2.10 8.04 7.58
C VAL A 101 3.53 7.60 7.89
N GLU A 102 3.97 6.44 7.38
CA GLU A 102 5.27 5.84 7.69
C GLU A 102 6.44 6.49 6.93
N SER A 103 6.25 6.84 5.67
CA SER A 103 7.38 7.23 4.83
C SER A 103 7.08 8.30 3.79
N HIS A 104 5.87 8.86 3.77
CA HIS A 104 5.37 9.68 2.67
C HIS A 104 5.46 8.96 1.31
N GLY A 105 5.20 7.66 1.29
CA GLY A 105 5.20 6.81 0.09
C GLY A 105 6.57 6.36 -0.42
N ARG A 106 7.66 6.61 0.32
CA ARG A 106 9.02 6.33 -0.16
C ARG A 106 9.45 4.89 0.12
N TYR A 107 9.56 4.06 -0.91
CA TYR A 107 9.93 2.65 -0.80
C TYR A 107 11.37 2.38 -0.34
N LYS A 108 12.26 3.37 -0.43
CA LYS A 108 13.65 3.28 0.06
C LYS A 108 13.89 4.10 1.32
N ALA A 109 12.82 4.51 2.02
CA ALA A 109 12.94 5.24 3.27
C ALA A 109 13.62 4.40 4.33
N LYS A 110 14.55 5.02 5.07
CA LYS A 110 15.22 4.42 6.24
C LYS A 110 14.92 5.26 7.46
N SER A 111 14.57 4.62 8.57
CA SER A 111 14.45 5.29 9.86
C SER A 111 15.84 5.81 10.30
N LYS A 112 15.84 7.00 10.91
CA LYS A 112 17.05 7.55 11.54
C LYS A 112 17.29 6.97 12.95
N TRP A 113 16.26 6.38 13.54
CA TRP A 113 16.23 6.01 14.95
C TRP A 113 16.11 4.50 15.17
N SER A 114 15.85 3.75 14.12
CA SER A 114 15.65 2.30 14.19
C SER A 114 16.15 1.62 12.91
N GLN A 115 16.03 0.29 12.86
CA GLN A 115 16.31 -0.48 11.64
C GLN A 115 15.10 -0.57 10.70
N ALA A 116 14.01 0.14 11.01
CA ALA A 116 12.81 0.15 10.17
C ALA A 116 13.11 0.76 8.81
N CYS A 117 12.59 0.17 7.76
CA CYS A 117 12.81 0.67 6.43
C CYS A 117 11.71 0.29 5.41
N GLY A 118 11.76 0.94 4.23
CA GLY A 118 10.78 0.77 3.18
C GLY A 118 9.55 1.65 3.34
N ALA A 119 8.60 1.51 2.43
CA ALA A 119 7.41 2.34 2.38
C ALA A 119 6.54 2.20 3.64
N TYR A 120 6.52 1.03 4.24
CA TYR A 120 5.73 0.68 5.42
C TYR A 120 6.56 0.57 6.71
N GLN A 121 7.83 0.98 6.68
CA GLN A 121 8.75 0.98 7.83
C GLN A 121 8.83 -0.37 8.57
N TYR A 122 8.92 -1.47 7.82
CA TYR A 122 9.12 -2.79 8.41
C TYR A 122 10.45 -2.90 9.14
N MET A 123 10.42 -3.43 10.36
CA MET A 123 11.61 -3.90 11.06
C MET A 123 12.14 -5.20 10.43
N PRO A 124 13.45 -5.49 10.49
CA PRO A 124 14.00 -6.75 9.96
C PRO A 124 13.28 -8.00 10.49
N VAL A 125 12.93 -8.02 11.78
CA VAL A 125 12.22 -9.13 12.42
C VAL A 125 10.79 -9.33 11.88
N THR A 126 10.11 -8.26 11.51
CA THR A 126 8.74 -8.33 10.96
C THR A 126 8.74 -8.48 9.43
N TRP A 127 9.83 -8.09 8.79
CA TRP A 127 10.03 -8.32 7.36
C TRP A 127 10.32 -9.81 7.06
N ASP A 128 11.14 -10.44 7.89
CA ASP A 128 11.43 -11.87 7.91
C ASP A 128 11.86 -12.43 6.54
N ASN A 129 12.85 -11.80 5.92
CA ASN A 129 13.38 -12.19 4.60
C ASN A 129 12.28 -12.42 3.53
N PHE A 130 11.19 -11.69 3.62
CA PHE A 130 10.05 -11.86 2.71
C PHE A 130 10.47 -11.86 1.25
N LYS A 131 10.07 -12.90 0.51
CA LYS A 131 10.44 -13.09 -0.90
C LYS A 131 11.96 -13.13 -1.16
N GLY A 132 12.77 -13.53 -0.17
CA GLY A 132 14.23 -13.62 -0.29
C GLY A 132 14.97 -12.28 -0.12
N PHE A 133 14.28 -11.18 0.11
CA PHE A 133 14.90 -9.88 0.37
C PHE A 133 15.24 -9.72 1.86
N LYS A 134 16.51 -9.43 2.17
CA LYS A 134 17.00 -9.32 3.55
C LYS A 134 16.26 -8.28 4.39
N ASN A 135 15.83 -7.19 3.78
CA ASN A 135 15.01 -6.16 4.43
C ASN A 135 14.15 -5.42 3.40
N ALA A 136 13.16 -4.66 3.88
CA ALA A 136 12.21 -3.96 3.02
C ALA A 136 12.86 -2.93 2.10
N CYS A 137 13.95 -2.25 2.53
CA CYS A 137 14.63 -1.25 1.68
C CYS A 137 15.34 -1.85 0.46
N LEU A 138 15.69 -3.13 0.51
CA LEU A 138 16.30 -3.86 -0.62
C LEU A 138 15.24 -4.50 -1.52
N ALA A 139 14.01 -4.60 -1.05
CA ALA A 139 12.91 -5.19 -1.78
C ALA A 139 12.30 -4.19 -2.78
N PRO A 140 11.90 -4.64 -3.98
CA PRO A 140 11.16 -3.83 -4.91
C PRO A 140 9.78 -3.44 -4.35
N GLU A 141 9.17 -2.42 -4.92
CA GLU A 141 7.88 -1.87 -4.48
C GLU A 141 6.79 -2.94 -4.39
N TRP A 142 6.68 -3.79 -5.42
CA TRP A 142 5.69 -4.87 -5.45
C TRP A 142 5.81 -5.85 -4.29
N ALA A 143 7.04 -6.14 -3.85
CA ALA A 143 7.25 -7.06 -2.72
C ALA A 143 6.85 -6.41 -1.40
N GLN A 144 7.14 -5.12 -1.21
CA GLN A 144 6.71 -4.39 -0.02
C GLN A 144 5.18 -4.30 0.06
N ASP A 145 4.52 -3.96 -1.05
CA ASP A 145 3.05 -3.90 -1.10
C ASP A 145 2.41 -5.29 -0.96
N ALA A 146 3.01 -6.34 -1.51
CA ALA A 146 2.54 -7.73 -1.32
C ALA A 146 2.63 -8.17 0.16
N ARG A 147 3.72 -7.82 0.85
CA ARG A 147 3.88 -8.08 2.29
C ARG A 147 2.79 -7.39 3.10
N MET A 148 2.59 -6.09 2.85
CA MET A 148 1.58 -5.30 3.54
C MET A 148 0.16 -5.81 3.28
N ARG A 149 -0.17 -6.13 2.04
CA ARG A 149 -1.49 -6.69 1.68
C ARG A 149 -1.74 -8.03 2.38
N GLY A 150 -0.73 -8.89 2.43
CA GLY A 150 -0.81 -10.15 3.17
C GLY A 150 -1.07 -9.94 4.66
N GLU A 151 -0.37 -9.00 5.27
CA GLU A 151 -0.53 -8.63 6.67
C GLU A 151 -1.92 -8.06 6.97
N VAL A 152 -2.40 -7.10 6.18
CA VAL A 152 -3.74 -6.52 6.34
C VAL A 152 -4.82 -7.59 6.23
N ASN A 153 -4.73 -8.47 5.23
CA ASN A 153 -5.70 -9.55 5.05
C ASN A 153 -5.71 -10.53 6.23
N TYR A 154 -4.53 -10.90 6.74
CA TYR A 154 -4.39 -11.76 7.91
C TYR A 154 -4.99 -11.12 9.16
N LEU A 155 -4.62 -9.86 9.43
CA LEU A 155 -5.07 -9.12 10.61
C LEU A 155 -6.56 -8.81 10.57
N TRP A 156 -7.11 -8.54 9.38
CA TRP A 156 -8.55 -8.39 9.21
C TRP A 156 -9.31 -9.68 9.55
N LYS A 157 -8.83 -10.81 9.06
CA LYS A 157 -9.43 -12.13 9.43
C LYS A 157 -9.38 -12.38 10.93
N LYS A 158 -8.31 -11.92 11.59
CA LYS A 158 -8.10 -12.10 13.03
C LYS A 158 -8.99 -11.19 13.88
N TYR A 159 -9.16 -9.92 13.49
CA TYR A 159 -9.77 -8.92 14.36
C TYR A 159 -11.14 -8.40 13.87
N GLY A 160 -11.40 -8.39 12.58
CA GLY A 160 -12.60 -7.77 12.00
C GLY A 160 -12.76 -6.28 12.32
N ASP A 161 -11.66 -5.60 12.71
CA ASP A 161 -11.64 -4.22 13.21
C ASP A 161 -10.44 -3.50 12.57
N TRP A 162 -10.71 -2.49 11.73
CA TRP A 162 -9.67 -1.75 11.02
C TRP A 162 -8.71 -1.03 11.96
N ASP A 163 -9.20 -0.49 13.07
CA ASP A 163 -8.34 0.18 14.05
C ASP A 163 -7.34 -0.81 14.67
N LYS A 164 -7.78 -2.05 14.94
CA LYS A 164 -6.89 -3.11 15.44
C LYS A 164 -5.91 -3.58 14.37
N VAL A 165 -6.29 -3.58 13.09
CA VAL A 165 -5.35 -3.84 11.99
C VAL A 165 -4.26 -2.79 11.97
N ILE A 166 -4.63 -1.51 12.01
CA ILE A 166 -3.70 -0.38 12.04
C ILE A 166 -2.79 -0.47 13.28
N ALA A 167 -3.38 -0.67 14.47
CA ALA A 167 -2.64 -0.81 15.72
C ALA A 167 -1.64 -1.98 15.69
N SER A 168 -1.98 -3.08 15.01
CA SER A 168 -1.11 -4.27 14.88
C SER A 168 0.13 -3.99 14.04
N HIS A 169 0.03 -3.18 13.01
CA HIS A 169 1.18 -2.79 12.22
C HIS A 169 2.19 -1.98 13.05
N TYR A 170 1.71 -1.07 13.87
CA TYR A 170 2.54 -0.19 14.70
C TYR A 170 3.07 -0.90 15.97
N MET A 171 2.18 -1.46 16.79
CA MET A 171 2.53 -2.13 18.05
C MET A 171 1.67 -3.39 18.27
N PRO A 172 2.08 -4.53 17.69
CA PRO A 172 1.29 -5.77 17.71
C PRO A 172 0.89 -6.23 19.13
N ALA A 173 1.77 -6.02 20.10
CA ALA A 173 1.55 -6.42 21.49
C ALA A 173 0.32 -5.76 22.14
N TYR A 174 -0.07 -4.57 21.69
CA TYR A 174 -1.18 -3.81 22.27
C TYR A 174 -2.42 -3.77 21.41
N ALA A 175 -2.33 -4.22 20.14
CA ALA A 175 -3.39 -4.10 19.17
C ALA A 175 -4.72 -4.73 19.58
N GLY A 176 -4.66 -5.88 20.27
CA GLY A 176 -5.86 -6.63 20.73
C GLY A 176 -6.64 -5.93 21.82
N ASN A 177 -6.02 -5.07 22.62
CA ASN A 177 -6.61 -4.46 23.81
C ASN A 177 -6.60 -2.92 23.73
N LYS A 178 -7.72 -2.32 23.33
CA LYS A 178 -7.86 -0.85 23.21
C LYS A 178 -7.56 -0.09 24.52
N LYS A 179 -7.70 -0.72 25.67
CA LYS A 179 -7.35 -0.10 26.97
C LYS A 179 -5.85 0.18 27.11
N LEU A 180 -5.01 -0.47 26.31
CA LEU A 180 -3.55 -0.29 26.33
C LEU A 180 -3.05 0.67 25.23
N TRP A 181 -3.92 1.28 24.43
CA TRP A 181 -3.56 2.12 23.30
C TRP A 181 -2.94 3.48 23.68
N TYR A 182 -2.94 3.83 24.97
CA TYR A 182 -2.16 4.95 25.48
C TYR A 182 -0.65 4.66 25.50
N LYS A 183 -0.23 3.38 25.39
CA LYS A 183 1.18 2.96 25.39
C LYS A 183 1.88 3.46 24.12
N SER A 184 3.16 3.80 24.29
CA SER A 184 4.06 4.17 23.19
C SER A 184 5.41 3.47 23.34
N ALA A 185 6.19 3.40 22.27
CA ALA A 185 7.56 2.89 22.25
C ALA A 185 8.57 4.03 21.99
N GLY A 186 8.46 5.12 22.75
CA GLY A 186 9.35 6.28 22.58
C GLY A 186 8.94 7.26 21.48
N GLY A 187 7.71 7.14 20.96
CA GLY A 187 7.13 8.00 19.93
C GLY A 187 5.65 8.23 20.17
N LEU A 188 4.85 8.04 19.12
CA LEU A 188 3.39 8.12 19.24
C LEU A 188 2.84 7.01 20.14
N SER A 189 1.75 7.28 20.84
CA SER A 189 0.92 6.22 21.39
C SER A 189 0.22 5.45 20.26
N VAL A 190 -0.22 4.22 20.55
CA VAL A 190 -1.00 3.42 19.60
C VAL A 190 -2.25 4.18 19.13
N SER A 191 -2.91 4.86 20.08
CA SER A 191 -4.10 5.67 19.76
C SER A 191 -3.80 6.80 18.78
N GLU A 192 -2.71 7.54 18.99
CA GLU A 192 -2.29 8.62 18.08
C GLU A 192 -1.92 8.10 16.70
N TYR A 193 -1.23 6.96 16.63
CA TYR A 193 -0.90 6.33 15.36
C TYR A 193 -2.16 5.93 14.58
N VAL A 194 -3.09 5.23 15.25
CA VAL A 194 -4.39 4.84 14.66
C VAL A 194 -5.14 6.08 14.16
N GLN A 195 -5.14 7.16 14.94
CA GLN A 195 -5.79 8.41 14.58
C GLN A 195 -5.16 9.06 13.34
N ARG A 196 -3.81 9.06 13.21
CA ARG A 196 -3.11 9.59 12.03
C ARG A 196 -3.45 8.81 10.77
N VAL A 197 -3.43 7.48 10.84
CA VAL A 197 -3.79 6.64 9.68
C VAL A 197 -5.25 6.85 9.29
N ASN A 198 -6.16 6.89 10.25
CA ASN A 198 -7.58 7.16 10.00
C ASN A 198 -7.82 8.56 9.40
N SER A 199 -7.06 9.57 9.83
CA SER A 199 -7.12 10.90 9.21
C SER A 199 -6.71 10.84 7.73
N GLN A 200 -5.61 10.13 7.42
CA GLN A 200 -5.15 9.95 6.05
C GLN A 200 -6.16 9.15 5.20
N MET A 201 -6.79 8.09 5.76
CA MET A 201 -7.87 7.36 5.08
C MET A 201 -9.06 8.28 4.79
N ASN A 202 -9.40 9.15 5.73
CA ASN A 202 -10.50 10.10 5.57
C ASN A 202 -10.24 11.13 4.47
N GLU A 203 -9.01 11.60 4.32
CA GLU A 203 -8.62 12.50 3.21
C GLU A 203 -8.83 11.82 1.86
N VAL A 204 -8.42 10.56 1.73
CA VAL A 204 -8.65 9.76 0.51
C VAL A 204 -10.16 9.58 0.24
N LEU A 205 -10.94 9.24 1.27
CA LEU A 205 -12.39 9.02 1.14
C LEU A 205 -13.14 10.31 0.78
N VAL A 206 -12.76 11.45 1.38
CA VAL A 206 -13.32 12.76 1.00
C VAL A 206 -12.98 13.05 -0.46
N GLY A 207 -11.75 12.82 -0.85
CA GLY A 207 -11.32 12.96 -2.22
C GLY A 207 -12.19 12.15 -3.20
N LEU A 208 -12.49 10.90 -2.88
CA LEU A 208 -13.33 10.02 -3.71
C LEU A 208 -14.82 10.42 -3.71
N ALA A 209 -15.32 11.06 -2.64
CA ALA A 209 -16.73 11.45 -2.54
C ALA A 209 -17.08 12.71 -3.34
N THR A 210 -16.07 13.49 -3.75
CA THR A 210 -16.23 14.77 -4.45
C THR A 210 -16.04 14.66 -5.97
N THR A 211 -15.84 13.45 -6.49
CA THR A 211 -15.75 13.11 -7.92
C THR A 211 -17.00 12.45 -8.43
#